data_712927918a5d2d0fa1177c47acb9f8b8
#
_entry.id   712927918a5d2d0fa1177c47acb9f8b8
#
_cell.length_a   1.000
_cell.length_b   1.000
_cell.length_c   1.000
_cell.angle_alpha   90.00
_cell.angle_beta   90.00
_cell.angle_gamma   90.00
#
_symmetry.space_group_name_H-M   'P 1'
#
loop_
_entity.id
_entity.type
_entity.pdbx_description
1 polymer ?
#
loop_
_entity_poly.entity_id
_entity_poly.type
_entity_poly.pdbx_seq_one_letter_code
_entity_poly.pdbx_strand_id
1 'polypeptide(L)'
;MLMPGTNPNQSQVIDPTYHAQLLSAIDEVTAHAGISKSYLYRSATEVCSENELGWLKGFRTYQASNSGGVCIHGAGDRIPSRFMAMAAALVRNYIHARVVSLSDFLDQDNDPMDGTVLFIPNFYQKADGKPLTSWQIQVLYDRLTKRFLGGKMTVVYVEDLPQMTKQYGPLIADLVTHEFLIFGA
;
A
#
# COMPACT_ATOMS: atom_id res chain seq x y z
N MET A 1 -11.39 10.66 -20.54
CA MET A 1 -11.97 10.74 -19.19
C MET A 1 -13.18 9.81 -19.16
N LEU A 2 -13.12 8.72 -18.38
CA LEU A 2 -14.24 7.78 -18.26
C LEU A 2 -15.35 8.48 -17.47
N MET A 3 -16.58 8.40 -17.96
CA MET A 3 -17.70 8.95 -17.22
C MET A 3 -17.90 8.21 -15.90
N PRO A 4 -18.37 8.89 -14.82
CA PRO A 4 -18.80 8.23 -13.61
C PRO A 4 -19.80 7.12 -13.98
N GLY A 5 -19.55 5.89 -13.52
CA GLY A 5 -20.37 4.72 -13.86
C GLY A 5 -19.87 3.89 -15.04
N THR A 6 -18.89 4.36 -15.83
CA THR A 6 -18.21 3.49 -16.82
C THR A 6 -16.94 2.92 -16.21
N ASN A 7 -16.90 1.62 -16.03
CA ASN A 7 -15.68 0.90 -15.66
C ASN A 7 -15.00 0.41 -16.95
N PRO A 8 -13.72 0.77 -17.22
CA PRO A 8 -13.00 0.24 -18.38
C PRO A 8 -12.89 -1.28 -18.37
N ASN A 9 -13.02 -1.88 -17.19
CA ASN A 9 -13.03 -3.33 -16.98
C ASN A 9 -14.44 -3.88 -16.74
N GLN A 10 -15.48 -3.21 -17.23
CA GLN A 10 -16.88 -3.62 -17.00
C GLN A 10 -17.16 -5.05 -17.47
N SER A 11 -16.46 -5.53 -18.48
CA SER A 11 -16.50 -6.94 -18.91
C SER A 11 -15.91 -7.93 -17.91
N GLN A 12 -15.20 -7.44 -16.87
CA GLN A 12 -14.57 -8.23 -15.82
C GLN A 12 -15.29 -8.08 -14.48
N VAL A 13 -16.43 -7.41 -14.43
CA VAL A 13 -17.25 -7.30 -13.23
C VAL A 13 -17.87 -8.67 -12.93
N ILE A 14 -17.35 -9.32 -11.89
CA ILE A 14 -17.78 -10.66 -11.48
C ILE A 14 -19.18 -10.62 -10.84
N ASP A 15 -19.48 -9.53 -10.12
CA ASP A 15 -20.76 -9.34 -9.43
C ASP A 15 -21.28 -7.90 -9.62
N PRO A 16 -22.34 -7.74 -10.43
CA PRO A 16 -22.95 -6.43 -10.68
C PRO A 16 -23.53 -5.76 -9.42
N THR A 17 -23.97 -6.55 -8.43
CA THR A 17 -24.56 -6.03 -7.19
C THR A 17 -23.51 -5.36 -6.33
N TYR A 18 -22.39 -6.03 -6.12
CA TYR A 18 -21.25 -5.44 -5.40
C TYR A 18 -20.67 -4.24 -6.13
N HIS A 19 -20.62 -4.28 -7.45
CA HIS A 19 -20.16 -3.13 -8.22
C HIS A 19 -21.08 -1.91 -8.04
N ALA A 20 -22.40 -2.11 -8.06
CA ALA A 20 -23.36 -1.04 -7.78
C ALA A 20 -23.21 -0.48 -6.35
N GLN A 21 -22.99 -1.35 -5.36
CA GLN A 21 -22.71 -0.94 -3.97
C GLN A 21 -21.43 -0.11 -3.87
N LEU A 22 -20.33 -0.53 -4.53
CA LEU A 22 -19.10 0.24 -4.57
C LEU A 22 -19.32 1.63 -5.18
N LEU A 23 -20.08 1.72 -6.26
CA LEU A 23 -20.38 3.01 -6.89
C LEU A 23 -21.27 3.90 -6.04
N SER A 24 -22.23 3.34 -5.32
CA SER A 24 -23.12 4.11 -4.44
C SER A 24 -22.39 4.67 -3.21
N ALA A 25 -21.36 3.98 -2.72
CA ALA A 25 -20.55 4.38 -1.57
C ALA A 25 -19.16 4.95 -1.97
N ILE A 26 -18.99 5.38 -3.23
CA ILE A 26 -17.66 5.69 -3.78
C ILE A 26 -16.91 6.78 -3.00
N ASP A 27 -17.62 7.78 -2.49
CA ASP A 27 -17.02 8.87 -1.72
C ASP A 27 -16.50 8.37 -0.36
N GLU A 28 -17.27 7.56 0.33
CA GLU A 28 -16.89 6.97 1.61
C GLU A 28 -15.73 5.99 1.44
N VAL A 29 -15.83 5.11 0.44
CA VAL A 29 -14.80 4.10 0.15
C VAL A 29 -13.46 4.76 -0.22
N THR A 30 -13.47 5.81 -1.04
CA THR A 30 -12.24 6.51 -1.44
C THR A 30 -11.63 7.31 -0.30
N ALA A 31 -12.46 7.97 0.51
CA ALA A 31 -12.00 8.67 1.71
C ALA A 31 -11.36 7.71 2.71
N HIS A 32 -12.01 6.58 2.97
CA HIS A 32 -11.48 5.55 3.88
C HIS A 32 -10.17 4.93 3.35
N ALA A 33 -10.10 4.68 2.04
CA ALA A 33 -8.90 4.13 1.41
C ALA A 33 -7.76 5.15 1.27
N GLY A 34 -7.97 6.44 1.54
CA GLY A 34 -6.96 7.49 1.37
C GLY A 34 -6.55 7.70 -0.10
N ILE A 35 -7.48 7.49 -1.04
CA ILE A 35 -7.23 7.61 -2.48
C ILE A 35 -8.15 8.63 -3.12
N SER A 36 -7.70 9.26 -4.21
CA SER A 36 -8.58 10.10 -5.03
C SER A 36 -9.53 9.23 -5.85
N LYS A 37 -10.79 9.67 -5.97
CA LYS A 37 -11.84 9.05 -6.78
C LYS A 37 -11.40 8.72 -8.21
N SER A 38 -10.56 9.57 -8.80
CA SER A 38 -10.05 9.38 -10.16
C SER A 38 -9.29 8.07 -10.35
N TYR A 39 -8.65 7.55 -9.29
CA TYR A 39 -7.90 6.28 -9.38
C TYR A 39 -8.80 5.05 -9.47
N LEU A 40 -10.03 5.11 -8.96
CA LEU A 40 -10.98 4.01 -9.16
C LEU A 40 -11.40 3.83 -10.62
N TYR A 41 -11.29 4.88 -11.44
CA TYR A 41 -11.64 4.85 -12.87
C TYR A 41 -10.42 4.68 -13.81
N ARG A 42 -9.20 4.67 -13.25
CA ARG A 42 -7.97 4.48 -14.02
C ARG A 42 -7.49 3.03 -13.94
N SER A 43 -6.82 2.59 -15.00
CA SER A 43 -6.11 1.33 -14.96
C SER A 43 -4.80 1.48 -14.18
N ALA A 44 -4.46 0.50 -13.34
CA ALA A 44 -3.17 0.47 -12.69
C ALA A 44 -2.01 0.36 -13.70
N THR A 45 -2.27 -0.18 -14.89
CA THR A 45 -1.28 -0.31 -15.98
C THR A 45 -0.76 1.04 -16.52
N GLU A 46 -1.45 2.14 -16.22
CA GLU A 46 -1.02 3.48 -16.66
C GLU A 46 0.16 4.03 -15.85
N VAL A 47 0.38 3.53 -14.64
CA VAL A 47 1.35 4.11 -13.70
C VAL A 47 2.21 3.08 -12.97
N CYS A 48 1.75 1.83 -12.84
CA CYS A 48 2.46 0.77 -12.13
C CYS A 48 3.47 0.05 -13.02
N SER A 49 4.57 -0.39 -12.42
CA SER A 49 5.57 -1.24 -13.07
C SER A 49 5.05 -2.67 -13.31
N GLU A 50 5.75 -3.47 -14.12
CA GLU A 50 5.38 -4.86 -14.37
C GLU A 50 5.41 -5.71 -13.09
N ASN A 51 6.36 -5.49 -12.21
CA ASN A 51 6.46 -6.18 -10.92
C ASN A 51 5.25 -5.89 -10.02
N GLU A 52 4.84 -4.63 -9.94
CA GLU A 52 3.65 -4.20 -9.18
C GLU A 52 2.37 -4.79 -9.76
N LEU A 53 2.25 -4.80 -11.10
CA LEU A 53 1.11 -5.41 -11.78
C LEU A 53 1.09 -6.94 -11.60
N GLY A 54 2.25 -7.58 -11.62
CA GLY A 54 2.41 -9.00 -11.33
C GLY A 54 1.96 -9.33 -9.91
N TRP A 55 2.38 -8.53 -8.94
CA TRP A 55 1.95 -8.68 -7.55
C TRP A 55 0.44 -8.47 -7.39
N LEU A 56 -0.15 -7.43 -8.01
CA LEU A 56 -1.60 -7.21 -7.95
C LEU A 56 -2.39 -8.40 -8.53
N LYS A 57 -1.94 -8.97 -9.64
CA LYS A 57 -2.57 -10.15 -10.25
C LYS A 57 -2.45 -11.39 -9.36
N GLY A 58 -1.29 -11.57 -8.71
CA GLY A 58 -1.01 -12.68 -7.80
C GLY A 58 -1.38 -12.44 -6.34
N PHE A 59 -2.05 -11.33 -6.01
CA PHE A 59 -2.28 -10.88 -4.63
C PHE A 59 -2.77 -11.98 -3.69
N ARG A 60 -3.78 -12.76 -4.10
CA ARG A 60 -4.34 -13.84 -3.27
C ARG A 60 -3.33 -14.94 -2.96
N THR A 61 -2.44 -15.24 -3.90
CA THR A 61 -1.36 -16.22 -3.72
C THR A 61 -0.34 -15.70 -2.71
N TYR A 62 0.09 -14.45 -2.84
CA TYR A 62 1.02 -13.83 -1.90
C TYR A 62 0.44 -13.69 -0.50
N GLN A 63 -0.84 -13.35 -0.40
CA GLN A 63 -1.54 -13.32 0.89
C GLN A 63 -1.60 -14.71 1.54
N ALA A 64 -1.89 -15.75 0.76
CA ALA A 64 -1.94 -17.12 1.25
C ALA A 64 -0.56 -17.67 1.66
N SER A 65 0.53 -17.18 1.06
CA SER A 65 1.90 -17.56 1.44
C SER A 65 2.41 -16.82 2.69
N ASN A 66 1.57 -16.02 3.32
CA ASN A 66 1.91 -15.22 4.51
C ASN A 66 3.10 -14.28 4.31
N SER A 67 3.24 -13.71 3.10
CA SER A 67 4.21 -12.64 2.86
C SER A 67 3.83 -11.41 3.67
N GLY A 68 4.81 -10.81 4.36
CA GLY A 68 4.60 -9.61 5.19
C GLY A 68 4.21 -8.37 4.38
N GLY A 69 4.59 -8.34 3.10
CA GLY A 69 4.27 -7.23 2.21
C GLY A 69 5.20 -7.08 1.02
N VAL A 70 5.31 -5.85 0.53
CA VAL A 70 6.17 -5.46 -0.58
C VAL A 70 7.00 -4.25 -0.18
N CYS A 71 8.29 -4.30 -0.46
CA CYS A 71 9.18 -3.15 -0.39
C CYS A 71 9.57 -2.74 -1.82
N ILE A 72 9.15 -1.56 -2.24
CA ILE A 72 9.58 -0.94 -3.49
C ILE A 72 10.76 -0.05 -3.15
N HIS A 73 11.93 -0.33 -3.72
CA HIS A 73 13.15 0.41 -3.36
C HIS A 73 13.87 1.02 -4.56
N GLY A 74 14.63 2.08 -4.28
CA GLY A 74 15.41 2.81 -5.28
C GLY A 74 14.78 4.15 -5.64
N ALA A 75 15.45 4.89 -6.55
CA ALA A 75 14.92 6.17 -7.02
C ALA A 75 13.71 5.93 -7.94
N GLY A 76 12.53 6.22 -7.43
CA GLY A 76 11.27 6.06 -8.15
C GLY A 76 10.53 7.38 -8.31
N ASP A 77 9.87 7.54 -9.45
CA ASP A 77 8.99 8.68 -9.70
C ASP A 77 7.53 8.33 -9.36
N ARG A 78 6.74 9.36 -9.05
CA ARG A 78 5.29 9.26 -8.84
C ARG A 78 4.83 8.17 -7.86
N ILE A 79 5.67 7.82 -6.88
CA ILE A 79 5.37 6.78 -5.89
C ILE A 79 3.97 6.93 -5.24
N PRO A 80 3.53 8.12 -4.78
CA PRO A 80 2.17 8.27 -4.24
C PRO A 80 1.09 7.89 -5.25
N SER A 81 1.26 8.26 -6.53
CA SER A 81 0.31 7.92 -7.60
C SER A 81 0.27 6.42 -7.88
N ARG A 82 1.42 5.75 -7.88
CA ARG A 82 1.53 4.29 -8.04
C ARG A 82 0.80 3.57 -6.90
N PHE A 83 1.05 3.99 -5.66
CA PHE A 83 0.40 3.39 -4.48
C PHE A 83 -1.12 3.61 -4.46
N MET A 84 -1.58 4.82 -4.83
CA MET A 84 -3.03 5.07 -4.98
C MET A 84 -3.65 4.19 -6.08
N ALA A 85 -2.95 3.97 -7.20
CA ALA A 85 -3.43 3.10 -8.28
C ALA A 85 -3.49 1.62 -7.86
N MET A 86 -2.47 1.15 -7.11
CA MET A 86 -2.45 -0.21 -6.55
C MET A 86 -3.57 -0.41 -5.53
N ALA A 87 -3.74 0.53 -4.60
CA ALA A 87 -4.82 0.49 -3.61
C ALA A 87 -6.20 0.51 -4.30
N ALA A 88 -6.39 1.37 -5.30
CA ALA A 88 -7.64 1.42 -6.07
C ALA A 88 -7.93 0.11 -6.82
N ALA A 89 -6.89 -0.56 -7.34
CA ALA A 89 -7.05 -1.87 -7.97
C ALA A 89 -7.52 -2.93 -6.97
N LEU A 90 -6.98 -2.93 -5.76
CA LEU A 90 -7.40 -3.84 -4.68
C LEU A 90 -8.82 -3.54 -4.21
N VAL A 91 -9.16 -2.25 -4.00
CA VAL A 91 -10.50 -1.81 -3.59
C VAL A 91 -11.56 -2.25 -4.62
N ARG A 92 -11.27 -2.11 -5.91
CA ARG A 92 -12.18 -2.62 -6.98
C ARG A 92 -12.40 -4.13 -6.92
N ASN A 93 -11.46 -4.86 -6.34
CA ASN A 93 -11.55 -6.31 -6.12
C ASN A 93 -12.00 -6.68 -4.69
N TYR A 94 -12.65 -5.73 -3.98
CA TYR A 94 -13.20 -5.91 -2.63
C TYR A 94 -12.16 -6.32 -1.59
N ILE A 95 -10.92 -5.89 -1.81
CA ILE A 95 -9.84 -6.03 -0.85
C ILE A 95 -9.70 -4.70 -0.12
N HIS A 96 -9.82 -4.73 1.20
CA HIS A 96 -9.71 -3.55 2.04
C HIS A 96 -8.26 -3.03 2.03
N ALA A 97 -8.00 -2.01 1.22
CA ALA A 97 -6.69 -1.39 1.04
C ALA A 97 -6.74 0.08 1.45
N ARG A 98 -5.67 0.59 2.07
CA ARG A 98 -5.54 1.99 2.48
C ARG A 98 -4.17 2.53 2.14
N VAL A 99 -4.11 3.81 1.77
CA VAL A 99 -2.87 4.59 1.62
C VAL A 99 -2.79 5.55 2.81
N VAL A 100 -1.71 5.48 3.57
CA VAL A 100 -1.49 6.32 4.76
C VAL A 100 -0.07 6.88 4.71
N SER A 101 0.13 8.04 5.36
CA SER A 101 1.49 8.55 5.57
C SER A 101 2.19 7.79 6.70
N LEU A 102 3.53 7.84 6.73
CA LEU A 102 4.27 7.28 7.86
C LEU A 102 3.89 7.94 9.19
N SER A 103 3.63 9.26 9.19
CA SER A 103 3.18 9.97 10.39
C SER A 103 1.84 9.44 10.91
N ASP A 104 0.87 9.24 10.03
CA ASP A 104 -0.43 8.68 10.41
C ASP A 104 -0.31 7.22 10.86
N PHE A 105 0.62 6.46 10.26
CA PHE A 105 0.91 5.10 10.69
C PHE A 105 1.52 5.05 12.09
N LEU A 106 2.29 6.06 12.49
CA LEU A 106 2.91 6.16 13.81
C LEU A 106 1.99 6.80 14.87
N ASP A 107 0.93 7.49 14.44
CA ASP A 107 -0.01 8.15 15.35
C ASP A 107 -0.80 7.12 16.15
N GLN A 108 -0.81 7.27 17.49
CA GLN A 108 -1.49 6.34 18.40
C GLN A 108 -3.02 6.45 18.36
N ASP A 109 -3.53 7.60 18.01
CA ASP A 109 -4.98 7.86 17.96
C ASP A 109 -5.64 7.27 16.70
N ASN A 110 -4.83 6.95 15.68
CA ASN A 110 -5.27 6.26 14.49
C ASN A 110 -5.04 4.75 14.62
N ASP A 111 -6.04 3.93 14.33
CA ASP A 111 -5.84 2.50 14.21
C ASP A 111 -5.37 2.13 12.79
N PRO A 112 -4.04 2.11 12.52
CA PRO A 112 -3.53 1.74 11.21
C PRO A 112 -3.62 0.23 11.00
N MET A 113 -4.12 -0.51 11.98
CA MET A 113 -4.30 -1.95 11.90
C MET A 113 -5.50 -2.33 11.05
N ASP A 114 -6.37 -1.37 10.73
CA ASP A 114 -7.46 -1.57 9.80
C ASP A 114 -6.94 -1.73 8.35
N GLY A 115 -7.64 -2.55 7.57
CA GLY A 115 -7.27 -2.88 6.20
C GLY A 115 -6.39 -4.11 6.04
N THR A 116 -6.74 -4.91 5.03
CA THR A 116 -5.98 -6.10 4.62
C THR A 116 -4.61 -5.71 4.07
N VAL A 117 -4.55 -4.60 3.33
CA VAL A 117 -3.31 -4.06 2.75
C VAL A 117 -3.16 -2.59 3.12
N LEU A 118 -1.98 -2.22 3.59
CA LEU A 118 -1.62 -0.85 3.90
C LEU A 118 -0.47 -0.40 3.00
N PHE A 119 -0.60 0.77 2.40
CA PHE A 119 0.41 1.39 1.55
C PHE A 119 1.00 2.61 2.26
N ILE A 120 2.33 2.64 2.41
CA ILE A 120 3.05 3.75 3.05
C ILE A 120 4.06 4.33 2.04
N PRO A 121 3.66 5.35 1.24
CA PRO A 121 4.48 5.88 0.14
C PRO A 121 5.71 6.65 0.60
N ASN A 122 5.73 7.13 1.82
CA ASN A 122 6.81 7.89 2.44
C ASN A 122 7.44 7.13 3.62
N PHE A 123 7.59 5.81 3.48
CA PHE A 123 8.17 5.00 4.55
C PHE A 123 9.63 5.39 4.85
N TYR A 124 10.42 5.56 3.78
CA TYR A 124 11.76 6.12 3.89
C TYR A 124 12.13 6.92 2.63
N GLN A 125 12.36 8.22 2.80
CA GLN A 125 12.82 9.13 1.75
C GLN A 125 13.98 9.98 2.26
N LYS A 126 15.02 10.19 1.42
CA LYS A 126 16.20 10.99 1.77
C LYS A 126 15.87 12.45 2.08
N ALA A 127 14.85 12.98 1.42
CA ALA A 127 14.46 14.38 1.55
C ALA A 127 13.68 14.72 2.83
N ASP A 128 13.13 13.73 3.53
CA ASP A 128 12.27 13.94 4.70
C ASP A 128 13.01 14.37 5.99
N GLY A 129 14.30 14.57 5.91
CA GLY A 129 15.13 15.43 6.77
C GLY A 129 15.16 15.20 8.28
N LYS A 130 14.16 14.56 8.89
CA LYS A 130 14.13 14.29 10.33
C LYS A 130 14.15 12.79 10.58
N PRO A 131 15.22 12.28 11.23
CA PRO A 131 15.25 10.89 11.64
C PRO A 131 14.14 10.62 12.64
N LEU A 132 13.57 9.42 12.58
CA LEU A 132 12.63 8.96 13.60
C LEU A 132 13.33 8.88 14.96
N THR A 133 12.60 9.20 16.02
CA THR A 133 13.07 8.97 17.38
C THR A 133 13.11 7.49 17.71
N SER A 134 13.91 7.09 18.69
CA SER A 134 13.99 5.68 19.12
C SER A 134 12.62 5.11 19.50
N TRP A 135 11.75 5.92 20.11
CA TRP A 135 10.38 5.53 20.42
C TRP A 135 9.53 5.29 19.17
N GLN A 136 9.62 6.17 18.16
CA GLN A 136 8.90 6.01 16.88
C GLN A 136 9.37 4.76 16.14
N ILE A 137 10.67 4.45 16.18
CA ILE A 137 11.23 3.22 15.60
C ILE A 137 10.65 1.98 16.29
N GLN A 138 10.54 1.99 17.62
CA GLN A 138 9.92 0.89 18.35
C GLN A 138 8.43 0.73 17.98
N VAL A 139 7.67 1.81 17.95
CA VAL A 139 6.26 1.79 17.52
C VAL A 139 6.12 1.26 16.09
N LEU A 140 7.00 1.70 15.20
CA LEU A 140 7.02 1.25 13.79
C LEU A 140 7.23 -0.27 13.72
N TYR A 141 8.22 -0.78 14.41
CA TYR A 141 8.51 -2.22 14.47
C TYR A 141 7.34 -3.02 15.02
N ASP A 142 6.79 -2.61 16.16
CA ASP A 142 5.67 -3.29 16.82
C ASP A 142 4.42 -3.35 15.90
N ARG A 143 4.12 -2.26 15.21
CA ARG A 143 2.98 -2.18 14.30
C ARG A 143 3.18 -3.03 13.04
N LEU A 144 4.35 -2.98 12.42
CA LEU A 144 4.66 -3.82 11.26
C LEU A 144 4.59 -5.31 11.63
N THR A 145 5.18 -5.68 12.76
CA THR A 145 5.18 -7.05 13.27
C THR A 145 3.75 -7.53 13.59
N LYS A 146 2.96 -6.70 14.25
CA LYS A 146 1.56 -7.01 14.56
C LYS A 146 0.73 -7.22 13.29
N ARG A 147 0.94 -6.41 12.24
CA ARG A 147 0.28 -6.59 10.94
C ARG A 147 0.70 -7.90 10.29
N PHE A 148 2.00 -8.18 10.24
CA PHE A 148 2.57 -9.40 9.70
C PHE A 148 2.00 -10.65 10.39
N LEU A 149 2.06 -10.70 11.72
CA LEU A 149 1.50 -11.81 12.51
C LEU A 149 -0.02 -11.96 12.35
N GLY A 150 -0.72 -10.86 12.06
CA GLY A 150 -2.16 -10.84 11.75
C GLY A 150 -2.51 -11.21 10.31
N GLY A 151 -1.54 -11.65 9.49
CA GLY A 151 -1.76 -12.00 8.08
C GLY A 151 -2.14 -10.80 7.19
N LYS A 152 -1.80 -9.57 7.62
CA LYS A 152 -2.06 -8.34 6.90
C LYS A 152 -0.80 -7.86 6.19
N MET A 153 -0.92 -7.47 4.94
CA MET A 153 0.20 -7.03 4.12
C MET A 153 0.47 -5.53 4.28
N THR A 154 1.75 -5.15 4.17
CA THR A 154 2.16 -3.75 4.13
C THR A 154 3.03 -3.49 2.91
N VAL A 155 2.71 -2.47 2.13
CA VAL A 155 3.49 -2.05 0.96
C VAL A 155 4.21 -0.75 1.32
N VAL A 156 5.53 -0.78 1.27
CA VAL A 156 6.37 0.37 1.66
C VAL A 156 7.24 0.84 0.50
N TYR A 157 7.53 2.13 0.46
CA TYR A 157 8.55 2.66 -0.42
C TYR A 157 9.78 3.09 0.38
N VAL A 158 10.95 2.63 -0.09
CA VAL A 158 12.25 2.90 0.51
C VAL A 158 13.20 3.42 -0.58
N GLU A 159 13.50 4.71 -0.57
CA GLU A 159 14.41 5.31 -1.56
C GLU A 159 15.83 4.74 -1.47
N ASP A 160 16.32 4.44 -0.27
CA ASP A 160 17.67 3.95 -0.01
C ASP A 160 17.67 2.95 1.15
N LEU A 161 17.72 1.66 0.84
CA LEU A 161 17.73 0.58 1.83
C LEU A 161 18.94 0.65 2.80
N PRO A 162 20.18 0.85 2.34
CA PRO A 162 21.33 1.02 3.24
C PRO A 162 21.19 2.19 4.22
N GLN A 163 20.66 3.32 3.76
CA GLN A 163 20.43 4.48 4.64
C GLN A 163 19.27 4.24 5.61
N MET A 164 18.17 3.63 5.14
CA MET A 164 17.07 3.21 6.02
C MET A 164 17.58 2.30 7.13
N THR A 165 18.41 1.31 6.80
CA THR A 165 19.01 0.38 7.78
C THR A 165 19.81 1.13 8.87
N LYS A 166 20.57 2.14 8.46
CA LYS A 166 21.34 2.95 9.43
C LYS A 166 20.45 3.79 10.34
N GLN A 167 19.32 4.30 9.82
CA GLN A 167 18.45 5.20 10.57
C GLN A 167 17.38 4.46 11.40
N TYR A 168 16.79 3.40 10.85
CA TYR A 168 15.71 2.66 11.51
C TYR A 168 16.22 1.45 12.32
N GLY A 169 17.48 1.10 12.12
CA GLY A 169 18.12 0.00 12.83
C GLY A 169 17.86 -1.39 12.23
N PRO A 170 18.58 -2.40 12.76
CA PRO A 170 18.59 -3.74 12.18
C PRO A 170 17.23 -4.44 12.24
N LEU A 171 16.45 -4.25 13.30
CA LEU A 171 15.16 -4.95 13.46
C LEU A 171 14.17 -4.64 12.33
N ILE A 172 14.05 -3.37 11.94
CA ILE A 172 13.17 -2.98 10.82
C ILE A 172 13.78 -3.43 9.50
N ALA A 173 15.10 -3.30 9.34
CA ALA A 173 15.79 -3.74 8.15
C ALA A 173 15.61 -5.25 7.94
N ASP A 174 15.80 -6.07 8.95
CA ASP A 174 15.63 -7.52 8.91
C ASP A 174 14.18 -7.90 8.56
N LEU A 175 13.19 -7.25 9.19
CA LEU A 175 11.79 -7.49 8.87
C LEU A 175 11.49 -7.19 7.41
N VAL A 176 11.95 -6.04 6.91
CA VAL A 176 11.68 -5.63 5.51
C VAL A 176 12.44 -6.51 4.52
N THR A 177 13.68 -6.93 4.81
CA THR A 177 14.48 -7.71 3.86
C THR A 177 14.16 -9.19 3.84
N HIS A 178 13.62 -9.75 4.91
CA HIS A 178 13.34 -11.19 4.99
C HIS A 178 11.85 -11.52 4.80
N GLU A 179 10.95 -10.65 5.26
CA GLU A 179 9.51 -10.93 5.23
C GLU A 179 8.76 -10.25 4.07
N PHE A 180 9.38 -9.25 3.43
CA PHE A 180 8.75 -8.53 2.33
C PHE A 180 9.35 -8.95 0.98
N LEU A 181 8.51 -8.95 -0.06
CA LEU A 181 8.97 -9.05 -1.44
C LEU A 181 9.63 -7.73 -1.84
N ILE A 182 10.83 -7.80 -2.40
CA ILE A 182 11.60 -6.61 -2.75
C ILE A 182 11.53 -6.37 -4.26
N PHE A 183 11.05 -5.19 -4.67
CA PHE A 183 10.97 -4.74 -6.05
C PHE A 183 11.82 -3.49 -6.25
N GLY A 184 12.49 -3.38 -7.40
CA GLY A 184 13.07 -2.10 -7.85
C GLY A 184 11.97 -1.10 -8.20
N ALA A 185 12.18 0.18 -7.89
CA ALA A 185 11.25 1.28 -8.16
C ALA A 185 11.17 1.65 -9.66
#